data_3bb1c939eda9a09acf91e2555e50bf97
#
_entry.id   3bb1c939eda9a09acf91e2555e50bf97
#
_cell.length_a   1.000
_cell.length_b   1.000
_cell.length_c   1.000
_cell.angle_alpha   90.00
_cell.angle_beta   90.00
_cell.angle_gamma   90.00
#
_symmetry.space_group_name_H-M   'P 1'
#
loop_
_entity.id
_entity.type
_entity.pdbx_description
1 polymer ?
#
loop_
_entity_poly.entity_id
_entity_poly.type
_entity_poly.pdbx_seq_one_letter_code
_entity_poly.pdbx_strand_id
1 'polypeptide(L)'
;MWPVLTIIAAAAAVVGLYFWWRQKFLRQQRQVQAEMEDYQRQQQQTTTDARAQQQVLFNSMLEGLLLLDRNRRIYLANRAFKNFFGLKTELRGKTIMEALRVRELAELVERVEGEGQMFDYELKLPDLSERWLQVNAAAISNSAGEREGTILVFHDLTRLKQLERTREEFVANVSHELRTPLSLIKGYVETLLDGARNNPEVAERFLKIIERNAQRLDLLIQDLLTISALEAGRVKLNLQAVELRPLVEKVLGDLKPPADNKSVALVNQLPDLIATADAGRLEQVLANLVDNAIKYGRTQGTVTVGVGKTEDGKIEVFVQDDGPGIPPESLDRVFERFYRVDKARSREQGGTGLGLSIVKHIVQSHGGKVWVKSELGKGATFFFTLPQGEK
;
A
#
# COMPACT_ATOMS: atom_id res chain seq x y z
N MET A 1 -96.15 16.66 -51.57
CA MET A 1 -95.08 15.68 -51.21
C MET A 1 -93.67 16.28 -51.14
N TRP A 2 -93.37 17.33 -51.91
CA TRP A 2 -92.00 17.93 -51.91
C TRP A 2 -91.50 18.59 -50.58
N PRO A 3 -92.33 19.30 -49.79
CA PRO A 3 -91.83 19.97 -48.59
C PRO A 3 -91.47 19.01 -47.47
N VAL A 4 -92.05 17.80 -47.42
CA VAL A 4 -91.66 16.80 -46.37
C VAL A 4 -90.29 16.18 -46.67
N LEU A 5 -89.97 15.95 -47.93
CA LEU A 5 -88.68 15.42 -48.35
C LEU A 5 -87.51 16.39 -48.05
N THR A 6 -87.76 17.68 -48.22
CA THR A 6 -86.73 18.72 -47.90
C THR A 6 -86.49 18.85 -46.42
N ILE A 7 -87.48 18.69 -45.55
CA ILE A 7 -87.35 18.71 -44.10
C ILE A 7 -86.55 17.46 -43.61
N ILE A 8 -86.83 16.28 -44.19
CA ILE A 8 -86.10 15.06 -43.85
C ILE A 8 -84.63 15.16 -44.28
N ALA A 9 -84.36 15.69 -45.47
CA ALA A 9 -82.99 15.90 -45.96
C ALA A 9 -82.24 16.92 -45.09
N ALA A 10 -82.86 18.02 -44.68
CA ALA A 10 -82.27 19.00 -43.75
C ALA A 10 -82.02 18.39 -42.37
N ALA A 11 -82.95 17.61 -41.84
CA ALA A 11 -82.72 16.90 -40.55
C ALA A 11 -81.56 15.89 -40.62
N ALA A 12 -81.49 15.12 -41.73
CA ALA A 12 -80.39 14.18 -41.95
C ALA A 12 -78.98 14.90 -42.05
N ALA A 13 -78.98 16.06 -42.74
CA ALA A 13 -77.76 16.89 -42.84
C ALA A 13 -77.29 17.44 -41.46
N VAL A 14 -78.23 17.90 -40.62
CA VAL A 14 -77.96 18.37 -39.28
C VAL A 14 -77.42 17.24 -38.38
N VAL A 15 -78.08 16.06 -38.47
CA VAL A 15 -77.61 14.88 -37.74
C VAL A 15 -76.21 14.45 -38.22
N GLY A 16 -75.92 14.45 -39.52
CA GLY A 16 -74.61 14.15 -40.09
C GLY A 16 -73.58 15.12 -39.66
N LEU A 17 -73.84 16.44 -39.66
CA LEU A 17 -72.98 17.49 -39.18
C LEU A 17 -72.68 17.36 -37.67
N TYR A 18 -73.71 17.04 -36.87
CA TYR A 18 -73.54 16.78 -35.42
C TYR A 18 -72.63 15.60 -35.15
N PHE A 19 -72.83 14.44 -35.86
CA PHE A 19 -71.99 13.29 -35.74
C PHE A 19 -70.51 13.55 -36.16
N TRP A 20 -70.38 14.27 -37.32
CA TRP A 20 -69.01 14.67 -37.79
C TRP A 20 -68.32 15.60 -36.81
N TRP A 21 -69.06 16.63 -36.30
CA TRP A 21 -68.52 17.56 -35.32
C TRP A 21 -68.16 16.84 -34.00
N ARG A 22 -69.01 15.96 -33.52
CA ARG A 22 -68.81 15.13 -32.33
C ARG A 22 -67.54 14.22 -32.48
N GLN A 23 -67.42 13.57 -33.64
CA GLN A 23 -66.23 12.75 -33.91
C GLN A 23 -64.96 13.60 -33.97
N LYS A 24 -65.00 14.77 -34.59
CA LYS A 24 -63.86 15.69 -34.65
C LYS A 24 -63.47 16.17 -33.27
N PHE A 25 -64.42 16.54 -32.42
CA PHE A 25 -64.24 16.95 -31.04
C PHE A 25 -63.61 15.84 -30.19
N LEU A 26 -64.13 14.62 -30.28
CA LEU A 26 -63.58 13.46 -29.55
C LEU A 26 -62.19 13.07 -30.02
N ARG A 27 -61.84 13.21 -31.28
CA ARG A 27 -60.49 13.02 -31.80
C ARG A 27 -59.51 14.07 -31.23
N GLN A 28 -59.94 15.32 -31.19
CA GLN A 28 -59.16 16.41 -30.66
C GLN A 28 -58.93 16.25 -29.14
N GLN A 29 -59.96 15.86 -28.39
CA GLN A 29 -59.78 15.54 -26.95
C GLN A 29 -58.78 14.38 -26.71
N ARG A 30 -58.88 13.30 -27.52
CA ARG A 30 -57.97 12.17 -27.44
C ARG A 30 -56.52 12.57 -27.78
N GLN A 31 -56.33 13.45 -28.77
CA GLN A 31 -55.02 13.96 -29.12
C GLN A 31 -54.41 14.78 -27.98
N VAL A 32 -55.15 15.71 -27.40
CA VAL A 32 -54.68 16.54 -26.26
C VAL A 32 -54.40 15.66 -25.04
N GLN A 33 -55.22 14.64 -24.78
CA GLN A 33 -54.97 13.70 -23.69
C GLN A 33 -53.68 12.87 -23.93
N ALA A 34 -53.48 12.37 -25.14
CA ALA A 34 -52.27 11.63 -25.49
C ALA A 34 -51.01 12.49 -25.38
N GLU A 35 -51.06 13.75 -25.84
CA GLU A 35 -49.95 14.70 -25.71
C GLU A 35 -49.64 15.02 -24.23
N MET A 36 -50.64 15.16 -23.38
CA MET A 36 -50.47 15.36 -21.93
C MET A 36 -49.86 14.13 -21.26
N GLU A 37 -50.29 12.93 -21.59
CA GLU A 37 -49.76 11.68 -21.07
C GLU A 37 -48.31 11.50 -21.51
N ASP A 38 -47.96 11.78 -22.75
CA ASP A 38 -46.59 11.71 -23.26
C ASP A 38 -45.67 12.76 -22.58
N TYR A 39 -46.15 13.99 -22.38
CA TYR A 39 -45.42 15.01 -21.66
C TYR A 39 -45.17 14.61 -20.19
N GLN A 40 -46.16 14.05 -19.50
CA GLN A 40 -46.00 13.54 -18.13
C GLN A 40 -45.02 12.37 -18.07
N ARG A 41 -45.09 11.44 -19.04
CA ARG A 41 -44.13 10.33 -19.14
C ARG A 41 -42.70 10.83 -19.37
N GLN A 42 -42.51 11.80 -20.28
CA GLN A 42 -41.18 12.41 -20.49
C GLN A 42 -40.63 13.11 -19.25
N GLN A 43 -41.45 13.88 -18.52
CA GLN A 43 -41.06 14.50 -17.27
C GLN A 43 -40.70 13.47 -16.20
N GLN A 44 -41.50 12.40 -16.07
CA GLN A 44 -41.20 11.31 -15.12
C GLN A 44 -39.91 10.58 -15.50
N GLN A 45 -39.68 10.28 -16.77
CA GLN A 45 -38.44 9.67 -17.25
C GLN A 45 -37.24 10.57 -16.97
N THR A 46 -37.30 11.85 -17.32
CA THR A 46 -36.20 12.80 -17.10
C THR A 46 -35.83 12.94 -15.62
N THR A 47 -36.85 12.98 -14.74
CA THR A 47 -36.63 13.02 -13.29
C THR A 47 -36.07 11.71 -12.73
N THR A 48 -36.50 10.58 -13.29
CA THR A 48 -35.99 9.25 -12.86
C THR A 48 -34.55 9.05 -13.32
N ASP A 49 -34.24 9.42 -14.56
CA ASP A 49 -32.89 9.35 -15.12
C ASP A 49 -31.93 10.29 -14.38
N ALA A 50 -32.35 11.52 -14.07
CA ALA A 50 -31.57 12.47 -13.28
C ALA A 50 -31.29 11.94 -11.87
N ARG A 51 -32.25 11.32 -11.19
CA ARG A 51 -32.07 10.70 -9.87
C ARG A 51 -31.12 9.49 -9.94
N ALA A 52 -31.30 8.63 -10.96
CA ALA A 52 -30.42 7.50 -11.18
C ALA A 52 -28.97 7.96 -11.42
N GLN A 53 -28.79 9.00 -12.22
CA GLN A 53 -27.49 9.58 -12.51
C GLN A 53 -26.83 10.19 -11.26
N GLN A 54 -27.59 10.93 -10.44
CA GLN A 54 -27.11 11.43 -9.15
C GLN A 54 -26.70 10.31 -8.21
N GLN A 55 -27.47 9.22 -8.15
CA GLN A 55 -27.16 8.08 -7.30
C GLN A 55 -25.90 7.33 -7.76
N VAL A 56 -25.68 7.22 -9.07
CA VAL A 56 -24.45 6.65 -9.62
C VAL A 56 -23.25 7.52 -9.25
N LEU A 57 -23.33 8.83 -9.47
CA LEU A 57 -22.27 9.78 -9.10
C LEU A 57 -21.95 9.71 -7.58
N PHE A 58 -22.97 9.76 -6.74
CA PHE A 58 -22.83 9.68 -5.28
C PHE A 58 -22.15 8.38 -4.82
N ASN A 59 -22.45 7.24 -5.46
CA ASN A 59 -21.87 5.94 -5.11
C ASN A 59 -20.52 5.65 -5.79
N SER A 60 -20.15 6.40 -6.84
CA SER A 60 -18.85 6.25 -7.52
C SER A 60 -17.74 7.07 -6.88
N MET A 61 -18.06 7.99 -5.97
CA MET A 61 -17.08 8.78 -5.24
C MET A 61 -16.19 7.87 -4.37
N LEU A 62 -14.88 8.14 -4.35
CA LEU A 62 -13.92 7.44 -3.50
C LEU A 62 -14.00 7.92 -2.04
N GLU A 63 -14.47 9.14 -1.84
CA GLU A 63 -14.68 9.74 -0.53
C GLU A 63 -15.96 9.21 0.12
N GLY A 64 -15.89 8.94 1.41
CA GLY A 64 -17.08 8.58 2.20
C GLY A 64 -17.96 9.81 2.42
N LEU A 65 -19.24 9.71 2.07
CA LEU A 65 -20.22 10.79 2.30
C LEU A 65 -21.31 10.31 3.23
N LEU A 66 -21.57 11.12 4.27
CA LEU A 66 -22.64 10.91 5.23
C LEU A 66 -23.45 12.20 5.38
N LEU A 67 -24.74 12.11 5.17
CA LEU A 67 -25.68 13.21 5.45
C LEU A 67 -26.54 12.83 6.66
N LEU A 68 -26.63 13.76 7.60
CA LEU A 68 -27.52 13.68 8.77
C LEU A 68 -28.66 14.69 8.62
N ASP A 69 -29.83 14.32 9.09
CA ASP A 69 -30.97 15.21 9.23
C ASP A 69 -30.87 16.17 10.42
N ARG A 70 -31.88 17.02 10.63
CA ARG A 70 -31.97 17.95 11.80
C ARG A 70 -31.92 17.24 13.16
N ASN A 71 -32.30 15.95 13.20
CA ASN A 71 -32.34 15.13 14.41
C ASN A 71 -31.08 14.28 14.58
N ARG A 72 -30.00 14.58 13.84
CA ARG A 72 -28.72 13.83 13.81
C ARG A 72 -28.89 12.36 13.36
N ARG A 73 -29.96 12.04 12.63
CA ARG A 73 -30.16 10.71 12.06
C ARG A 73 -29.62 10.65 10.65
N ILE A 74 -29.07 9.51 10.31
CA ILE A 74 -28.50 9.25 9.00
C ILE A 74 -29.61 9.31 7.94
N TYR A 75 -29.54 10.33 7.10
CA TYR A 75 -30.43 10.49 5.95
C TYR A 75 -29.90 9.75 4.73
N LEU A 76 -28.58 9.88 4.45
CA LEU A 76 -27.94 9.28 3.28
C LEU A 76 -26.48 8.93 3.59
N ALA A 77 -26.00 7.79 3.08
CA ALA A 77 -24.61 7.36 3.16
C ALA A 77 -24.22 6.67 1.85
N ASN A 78 -23.09 7.06 1.23
CA ASN A 78 -22.66 6.48 -0.03
C ASN A 78 -21.93 5.13 0.19
N ARG A 79 -21.57 4.49 -0.92
CA ARG A 79 -20.91 3.18 -0.91
C ARG A 79 -19.52 3.24 -0.26
N ALA A 80 -18.74 4.30 -0.51
CA ALA A 80 -17.42 4.47 0.07
C ALA A 80 -17.47 4.57 1.60
N PHE A 81 -18.39 5.36 2.15
CA PHE A 81 -18.62 5.44 3.60
C PHE A 81 -18.92 4.07 4.21
N LYS A 82 -19.83 3.30 3.60
CA LYS A 82 -20.15 1.95 4.10
C LYS A 82 -18.94 1.02 4.08
N ASN A 83 -18.10 1.14 3.05
CA ASN A 83 -16.85 0.35 2.93
C ASN A 83 -15.82 0.76 3.99
N PHE A 84 -15.69 2.07 4.31
CA PHE A 84 -14.75 2.53 5.34
C PHE A 84 -15.05 1.94 6.71
N PHE A 85 -16.33 1.81 7.03
CA PHE A 85 -16.77 1.28 8.33
C PHE A 85 -17.20 -0.20 8.29
N GLY A 86 -17.02 -0.90 7.18
CA GLY A 86 -17.38 -2.33 7.03
C GLY A 86 -18.88 -2.64 7.17
N LEU A 87 -19.75 -1.67 6.86
CA LEU A 87 -21.19 -1.74 7.12
C LEU A 87 -21.93 -2.43 5.98
N LYS A 88 -22.71 -3.46 6.33
CA LYS A 88 -23.56 -4.20 5.38
C LYS A 88 -25.05 -3.93 5.56
N THR A 89 -25.44 -3.26 6.64
CA THR A 89 -26.84 -3.02 7.01
C THR A 89 -27.32 -1.66 6.53
N GLU A 90 -28.65 -1.48 6.49
CA GLU A 90 -29.25 -0.19 6.23
C GLU A 90 -29.02 0.76 7.42
N LEU A 91 -28.61 1.98 7.09
CA LEU A 91 -28.19 2.99 8.07
C LEU A 91 -29.24 4.07 8.29
N ARG A 92 -30.15 4.23 7.32
CA ARG A 92 -31.13 5.32 7.33
C ARG A 92 -31.96 5.36 8.60
N GLY A 93 -32.11 6.54 9.19
CA GLY A 93 -32.87 6.78 10.41
C GLY A 93 -32.15 6.45 11.71
N LYS A 94 -30.96 5.80 11.67
CA LYS A 94 -30.13 5.55 12.85
C LYS A 94 -29.26 6.76 13.20
N THR A 95 -28.91 6.92 14.47
CA THR A 95 -27.88 7.86 14.88
C THR A 95 -26.47 7.32 14.59
N ILE A 96 -25.45 8.19 14.63
CA ILE A 96 -24.05 7.77 14.47
C ILE A 96 -23.67 6.72 15.52
N MET A 97 -24.10 6.91 16.78
CA MET A 97 -23.80 5.97 17.86
C MET A 97 -24.48 4.60 17.66
N GLU A 98 -25.73 4.57 17.17
CA GLU A 98 -26.42 3.32 16.86
C GLU A 98 -25.81 2.57 15.68
N ALA A 99 -25.28 3.32 14.70
CA ALA A 99 -24.76 2.75 13.44
C ALA A 99 -23.27 2.37 13.52
N LEU A 100 -22.43 3.22 14.12
CA LEU A 100 -20.97 3.12 14.04
C LEU A 100 -20.32 2.84 15.41
N ARG A 101 -20.96 3.24 16.50
CA ARG A 101 -20.41 3.20 17.87
C ARG A 101 -19.08 3.98 18.02
N VAL A 102 -18.88 5.01 17.19
CA VAL A 102 -17.71 5.89 17.22
C VAL A 102 -18.11 7.19 17.91
N ARG A 103 -17.67 7.34 19.16
CA ARG A 103 -18.02 8.47 20.03
C ARG A 103 -17.46 9.79 19.48
N GLU A 104 -16.24 9.77 18.96
CA GLU A 104 -15.54 10.93 18.42
C GLU A 104 -16.33 11.57 17.25
N LEU A 105 -16.99 10.76 16.42
CA LEU A 105 -17.85 11.29 15.35
C LEU A 105 -19.14 11.92 15.88
N ALA A 106 -19.70 11.39 16.95
CA ALA A 106 -20.89 11.98 17.56
C ALA A 106 -20.55 13.35 18.19
N GLU A 107 -19.43 13.44 18.89
CA GLU A 107 -18.90 14.69 19.46
C GLU A 107 -18.55 15.72 18.36
N LEU A 108 -17.97 15.26 17.24
CA LEU A 108 -17.69 16.11 16.07
C LEU A 108 -18.97 16.76 15.54
N VAL A 109 -20.04 15.99 15.37
CA VAL A 109 -21.34 16.51 14.87
C VAL A 109 -21.92 17.55 15.86
N GLU A 110 -21.80 17.33 17.17
CA GLU A 110 -22.24 18.29 18.17
C GLU A 110 -21.46 19.61 18.09
N ARG A 111 -20.15 19.54 17.88
CA ARG A 111 -19.32 20.73 17.70
C ARG A 111 -19.66 21.51 16.43
N VAL A 112 -19.90 20.82 15.32
CA VAL A 112 -20.33 21.45 14.05
C VAL A 112 -21.65 22.20 14.20
N GLU A 113 -22.51 21.78 15.15
CA GLU A 113 -23.77 22.49 15.46
C GLU A 113 -23.53 23.88 16.04
N GLY A 114 -22.50 24.04 16.87
CA GLY A 114 -22.14 25.35 17.44
C GLY A 114 -21.27 26.21 16.54
N GLU A 115 -20.35 25.60 15.80
CA GLU A 115 -19.31 26.29 15.03
C GLU A 115 -19.67 26.43 13.54
N GLY A 116 -20.70 25.72 13.06
CA GLY A 116 -21.14 25.73 11.66
C GLY A 116 -20.36 24.79 10.74
N GLN A 117 -19.06 24.64 10.94
CA GLN A 117 -18.18 23.80 10.13
C GLN A 117 -16.94 23.36 10.91
N MET A 118 -16.39 22.21 10.53
CA MET A 118 -15.11 21.71 11.02
C MET A 118 -14.38 20.99 9.91
N PHE A 119 -13.08 21.28 9.76
CA PHE A 119 -12.21 20.71 8.74
C PHE A 119 -11.03 19.98 9.38
N ASP A 120 -10.44 19.06 8.61
CA ASP A 120 -9.20 18.36 8.92
C ASP A 120 -9.21 17.58 10.26
N TYR A 121 -10.40 17.10 10.67
CA TYR A 121 -10.50 16.27 11.87
C TYR A 121 -9.98 14.86 11.56
N GLU A 122 -8.87 14.47 12.21
CA GLU A 122 -8.29 13.13 12.05
C GLU A 122 -8.97 12.13 12.99
N LEU A 123 -9.47 11.04 12.42
CA LEU A 123 -10.12 9.94 13.13
C LEU A 123 -9.34 8.64 12.90
N LYS A 124 -8.90 8.00 13.97
CA LYS A 124 -8.31 6.66 13.93
C LYS A 124 -9.35 5.62 14.28
N LEU A 125 -9.52 4.59 13.44
CA LEU A 125 -10.42 3.46 13.66
C LEU A 125 -9.59 2.23 14.05
N PRO A 126 -9.40 1.93 15.36
CA PRO A 126 -8.51 0.85 15.80
C PRO A 126 -9.00 -0.54 15.39
N ASP A 127 -10.33 -0.75 15.37
CA ASP A 127 -10.94 -2.05 15.12
C ASP A 127 -11.04 -2.43 13.63
N LEU A 128 -10.76 -1.49 12.73
CA LEU A 128 -10.88 -1.64 11.27
C LEU A 128 -9.52 -1.50 10.57
N SER A 129 -8.58 -2.40 10.85
CA SER A 129 -7.25 -2.45 10.20
C SER A 129 -6.42 -1.17 10.39
N GLU A 130 -6.50 -0.54 11.57
CA GLU A 130 -5.81 0.74 11.87
C GLU A 130 -6.07 1.83 10.82
N ARG A 131 -7.31 1.95 10.35
CA ARG A 131 -7.68 2.92 9.33
C ARG A 131 -7.64 4.35 9.88
N TRP A 132 -7.09 5.26 9.09
CA TRP A 132 -7.05 6.69 9.36
C TRP A 132 -7.95 7.43 8.39
N LEU A 133 -8.89 8.20 8.92
CA LEU A 133 -9.82 9.01 8.15
C LEU A 133 -9.65 10.49 8.51
N GLN A 134 -9.61 11.36 7.51
CA GLN A 134 -9.81 12.79 7.68
C GLN A 134 -11.29 13.10 7.47
N VAL A 135 -11.89 13.81 8.41
CA VAL A 135 -13.31 14.13 8.40
C VAL A 135 -13.50 15.64 8.28
N ASN A 136 -14.18 16.06 7.25
CA ASN A 136 -14.66 17.42 7.07
C ASN A 136 -16.16 17.42 7.28
N ALA A 137 -16.66 18.30 8.14
CA ALA A 137 -18.08 18.37 8.48
C ALA A 137 -18.59 19.81 8.39
N ALA A 138 -19.78 19.98 7.84
CA ALA A 138 -20.43 21.27 7.71
C ALA A 138 -21.94 21.17 7.95
N ALA A 139 -22.52 22.19 8.58
CA ALA A 139 -23.96 22.32 8.70
C ALA A 139 -24.56 22.72 7.35
N ILE A 140 -25.69 22.10 7.01
CA ILE A 140 -26.50 22.43 5.84
C ILE A 140 -27.66 23.31 6.31
N SER A 141 -27.82 24.49 5.69
CA SER A 141 -28.92 25.41 5.98
C SER A 141 -29.75 25.66 4.73
N ASN A 142 -31.05 25.90 4.91
CA ASN A 142 -31.93 26.32 3.83
C ASN A 142 -31.76 27.81 3.48
N SER A 143 -32.47 28.28 2.47
CA SER A 143 -32.44 29.68 2.03
C SER A 143 -32.92 30.68 3.10
N ALA A 144 -33.62 30.22 4.13
CA ALA A 144 -34.05 31.03 5.28
C ALA A 144 -33.02 31.04 6.42
N GLY A 145 -31.87 30.39 6.26
CA GLY A 145 -30.83 30.25 7.29
C GLY A 145 -31.12 29.20 8.37
N GLU A 146 -32.23 28.47 8.23
CA GLU A 146 -32.55 27.39 9.16
C GLU A 146 -31.75 26.14 8.81
N ARG A 147 -31.20 25.50 9.82
CA ARG A 147 -30.43 24.26 9.67
C ARG A 147 -31.30 23.11 9.19
N GLU A 148 -30.86 22.44 8.14
CA GLU A 148 -31.52 21.24 7.58
C GLU A 148 -30.82 19.93 7.96
N GLY A 149 -29.53 20.00 8.25
CA GLY A 149 -28.75 18.81 8.57
C GLY A 149 -27.26 19.08 8.68
N THR A 150 -26.48 18.02 8.58
CA THR A 150 -25.00 18.06 8.56
C THR A 150 -24.47 17.13 7.49
N ILE A 151 -23.51 17.59 6.72
CA ILE A 151 -22.74 16.77 5.79
C ILE A 151 -21.39 16.45 6.42
N LEU A 152 -20.96 15.20 6.31
CA LEU A 152 -19.63 14.75 6.65
C LEU A 152 -18.99 14.09 5.44
N VAL A 153 -17.76 14.50 5.14
CA VAL A 153 -16.92 13.96 4.07
C VAL A 153 -15.71 13.29 4.70
N PHE A 154 -15.46 12.05 4.30
CA PHE A 154 -14.39 11.21 4.83
C PHE A 154 -13.36 10.92 3.75
N HIS A 155 -12.11 11.28 4.00
CA HIS A 155 -10.96 10.94 3.17
C HIS A 155 -10.14 9.84 3.83
N ASP A 156 -9.76 8.80 3.09
CA ASP A 156 -8.92 7.72 3.63
C ASP A 156 -7.44 8.12 3.56
N LEU A 157 -6.86 8.44 4.71
CA LEU A 157 -5.45 8.78 4.88
C LEU A 157 -4.58 7.59 5.27
N THR A 158 -5.12 6.37 5.32
CA THR A 158 -4.41 5.20 5.87
C THR A 158 -3.06 4.98 5.19
N ARG A 159 -3.03 5.03 3.86
CA ARG A 159 -1.78 4.87 3.09
C ARG A 159 -0.78 6.00 3.37
N LEU A 160 -1.25 7.23 3.46
CA LEU A 160 -0.40 8.39 3.76
C LEU A 160 0.22 8.26 5.17
N LYS A 161 -0.59 7.97 6.17
CA LYS A 161 -0.14 7.77 7.56
C LYS A 161 0.81 6.58 7.70
N GLN A 162 0.59 5.50 6.96
CA GLN A 162 1.52 4.37 6.91
C GLN A 162 2.88 4.76 6.33
N LEU A 163 2.88 5.55 5.24
CA LEU A 163 4.12 6.06 4.65
C LEU A 163 4.86 7.02 5.59
N GLU A 164 4.15 7.94 6.24
CA GLU A 164 4.71 8.85 7.24
C GLU A 164 5.34 8.07 8.40
N ARG A 165 4.60 7.12 8.98
CA ARG A 165 5.09 6.26 10.06
C ARG A 165 6.34 5.46 9.65
N THR A 166 6.32 4.85 8.46
CA THR A 166 7.49 4.11 7.94
C THR A 166 8.71 5.02 7.80
N ARG A 167 8.51 6.27 7.37
CA ARG A 167 9.58 7.27 7.27
C ARG A 167 10.11 7.69 8.64
N GLU A 168 9.23 7.93 9.61
CA GLU A 168 9.62 8.28 10.98
C GLU A 168 10.40 7.13 11.64
N GLU A 169 9.89 5.90 11.53
CA GLU A 169 10.58 4.70 12.02
C GLU A 169 11.95 4.51 11.36
N PHE A 170 12.08 4.79 10.05
CA PHE A 170 13.36 4.76 9.35
C PHE A 170 14.34 5.76 9.93
N VAL A 171 13.96 7.04 10.10
CA VAL A 171 14.84 8.09 10.66
C VAL A 171 15.25 7.75 12.10
N ALA A 172 14.31 7.27 12.92
CA ALA A 172 14.59 6.86 14.28
C ALA A 172 15.59 5.68 14.32
N ASN A 173 15.39 4.66 13.51
CA ASN A 173 16.27 3.50 13.42
C ASN A 173 17.68 3.86 12.93
N VAL A 174 17.80 4.72 11.89
CA VAL A 174 19.07 5.26 11.41
C VAL A 174 19.81 5.94 12.56
N SER A 175 19.13 6.84 13.27
CA SER A 175 19.73 7.59 14.40
C SER A 175 20.24 6.65 15.50
N HIS A 176 19.50 5.61 15.81
CA HIS A 176 19.90 4.61 16.81
C HIS A 176 21.08 3.75 16.35
N GLU A 177 21.07 3.26 15.10
CA GLU A 177 22.14 2.40 14.58
C GLU A 177 23.45 3.17 14.31
N LEU A 178 23.40 4.50 14.09
CA LEU A 178 24.58 5.36 14.02
C LEU A 178 25.12 5.71 15.42
N ARG A 179 24.24 6.01 16.38
CA ARG A 179 24.65 6.46 17.72
C ARG A 179 25.42 5.40 18.49
N THR A 180 25.01 4.14 18.40
CA THR A 180 25.62 3.04 19.18
C THR A 180 27.11 2.85 18.88
N PRO A 181 27.57 2.60 17.63
CA PRO A 181 28.97 2.46 17.31
C PRO A 181 29.76 3.74 17.58
N LEU A 182 29.18 4.93 17.34
CA LEU A 182 29.83 6.21 17.61
C LEU A 182 30.11 6.39 19.11
N SER A 183 29.14 6.05 19.97
CA SER A 183 29.33 6.12 21.43
C SER A 183 30.44 5.14 21.93
N LEU A 184 30.52 3.94 21.32
CA LEU A 184 31.56 2.99 21.64
C LEU A 184 32.95 3.52 21.21
N ILE A 185 33.09 4.04 19.99
CA ILE A 185 34.34 4.66 19.51
C ILE A 185 34.74 5.76 20.47
N LYS A 186 33.83 6.69 20.80
CA LYS A 186 34.12 7.80 21.72
C LYS A 186 34.57 7.31 23.08
N GLY A 187 33.86 6.38 23.70
CA GLY A 187 34.22 5.86 25.02
C GLY A 187 35.55 5.15 25.06
N TYR A 188 35.93 4.34 24.05
CA TYR A 188 37.25 3.70 23.99
C TYR A 188 38.35 4.70 23.70
N VAL A 189 38.12 5.75 22.89
CA VAL A 189 39.12 6.83 22.71
C VAL A 189 39.32 7.59 24.01
N GLU A 190 38.29 7.96 24.75
CA GLU A 190 38.41 8.59 26.08
C GLU A 190 39.20 7.72 27.04
N THR A 191 38.91 6.40 27.13
CA THR A 191 39.62 5.47 27.97
C THR A 191 41.12 5.33 27.60
N LEU A 192 41.45 5.35 26.30
CA LEU A 192 42.83 5.35 25.83
C LEU A 192 43.57 6.62 26.25
N LEU A 193 42.91 7.78 26.17
CA LEU A 193 43.47 9.07 26.56
C LEU A 193 43.69 9.15 28.09
N ASP A 194 42.79 8.57 28.87
CA ASP A 194 42.85 8.51 30.36
C ASP A 194 43.92 7.53 30.91
N GLY A 195 44.77 6.98 30.03
CA GLY A 195 45.94 6.22 30.46
C GLY A 195 45.99 4.77 29.98
N ALA A 196 44.89 4.19 29.44
CA ALA A 196 44.91 2.82 28.93
C ALA A 196 45.89 2.62 27.76
N ARG A 197 46.27 3.69 27.06
CA ARG A 197 47.33 3.67 26.03
C ARG A 197 48.72 3.24 26.55
N ASN A 198 48.96 3.35 27.86
CA ASN A 198 50.23 2.98 28.46
C ASN A 198 50.38 1.45 28.62
N ASN A 199 49.31 0.67 28.44
CA ASN A 199 49.35 -0.78 28.38
C ASN A 199 49.14 -1.22 26.91
N PRO A 200 50.20 -1.77 26.24
CA PRO A 200 50.11 -2.10 24.81
C PRO A 200 49.00 -3.10 24.44
N GLU A 201 48.78 -4.13 25.27
CA GLU A 201 47.76 -5.16 25.01
C GLU A 201 46.35 -4.59 25.11
N VAL A 202 46.10 -3.72 26.10
CA VAL A 202 44.80 -3.04 26.26
C VAL A 202 44.59 -2.05 25.15
N ALA A 203 45.61 -1.29 24.78
CA ALA A 203 45.54 -0.32 23.68
C ALA A 203 45.22 -1.00 22.35
N GLU A 204 45.91 -2.09 22.01
CA GLU A 204 45.66 -2.85 20.79
C GLU A 204 44.25 -3.39 20.76
N ARG A 205 43.74 -3.94 21.86
CA ARG A 205 42.36 -4.43 21.96
C ARG A 205 41.34 -3.30 21.72
N PHE A 206 41.54 -2.13 22.32
CA PHE A 206 40.63 -1.00 22.17
C PHE A 206 40.66 -0.42 20.75
N LEU A 207 41.83 -0.32 20.15
CA LEU A 207 41.99 0.11 18.76
C LEU A 207 41.25 -0.84 17.79
N LYS A 208 41.36 -2.16 17.98
CA LYS A 208 40.61 -3.15 17.19
C LYS A 208 39.08 -2.99 17.33
N ILE A 209 38.58 -2.61 18.54
CA ILE A 209 37.17 -2.35 18.75
C ILE A 209 36.76 -1.05 18.04
N ILE A 210 37.57 0.00 18.11
CA ILE A 210 37.32 1.28 17.40
C ILE A 210 37.28 1.03 15.90
N GLU A 211 38.28 0.34 15.33
CA GLU A 211 38.37 0.01 13.91
C GLU A 211 37.12 -0.73 13.45
N ARG A 212 36.71 -1.80 14.15
CA ARG A 212 35.50 -2.57 13.81
C ARG A 212 34.22 -1.73 13.83
N ASN A 213 34.08 -0.80 14.79
CA ASN A 213 32.92 0.06 14.85
C ASN A 213 32.93 1.16 13.76
N ALA A 214 34.12 1.67 13.38
CA ALA A 214 34.28 2.59 12.27
C ALA A 214 33.92 1.93 10.92
N GLN A 215 34.42 0.71 10.67
CA GLN A 215 34.05 -0.09 9.49
C GLN A 215 32.52 -0.36 9.43
N ARG A 216 31.93 -0.66 10.60
CA ARG A 216 30.46 -0.84 10.66
C ARG A 216 29.70 0.43 10.33
N LEU A 217 30.18 1.62 10.77
CA LEU A 217 29.57 2.91 10.40
C LEU A 217 29.66 3.17 8.90
N ASP A 218 30.80 2.88 8.30
CA ASP A 218 31.02 3.06 6.87
C ASP A 218 30.06 2.19 6.04
N LEU A 219 29.95 0.90 6.37
CA LEU A 219 28.98 0.00 5.75
C LEU A 219 27.53 0.50 5.90
N LEU A 220 27.15 0.99 7.09
CA LEU A 220 25.82 1.51 7.33
C LEU A 220 25.53 2.75 6.45
N ILE A 221 26.49 3.66 6.32
CA ILE A 221 26.38 4.85 5.47
C ILE A 221 26.24 4.45 4.00
N GLN A 222 27.04 3.51 3.52
CA GLN A 222 26.97 3.01 2.14
C GLN A 222 25.62 2.34 1.85
N ASP A 223 25.10 1.53 2.78
CA ASP A 223 23.79 0.92 2.68
C ASP A 223 22.67 1.98 2.59
N LEU A 224 22.74 3.02 3.44
CA LEU A 224 21.76 4.11 3.45
C LEU A 224 21.78 4.93 2.16
N LEU A 225 22.96 5.24 1.64
CA LEU A 225 23.11 5.93 0.36
C LEU A 225 22.56 5.08 -0.79
N THR A 226 22.81 3.77 -0.77
CA THR A 226 22.28 2.83 -1.77
C THR A 226 20.75 2.78 -1.74
N ILE A 227 20.15 2.64 -0.55
CA ILE A 227 18.68 2.64 -0.41
C ILE A 227 18.09 3.97 -0.89
N SER A 228 18.66 5.10 -0.46
CA SER A 228 18.19 6.43 -0.85
C SER A 228 18.23 6.63 -2.37
N ALA A 229 19.30 6.15 -3.03
CA ALA A 229 19.43 6.26 -4.48
C ALA A 229 18.41 5.37 -5.22
N LEU A 230 18.19 4.13 -4.73
CA LEU A 230 17.23 3.18 -5.29
C LEU A 230 15.78 3.69 -5.16
N GLU A 231 15.41 4.22 -3.99
CA GLU A 231 14.06 4.74 -3.74
C GLU A 231 13.73 6.03 -4.50
N ALA A 232 14.72 6.89 -4.67
CA ALA A 232 14.55 8.09 -5.48
C ALA A 232 14.42 7.80 -6.99
N GLY A 233 14.50 6.52 -7.41
CA GLY A 233 14.51 6.15 -8.82
C GLY A 233 15.70 6.73 -9.61
N ARG A 234 16.74 7.17 -8.89
CA ARG A 234 17.93 7.81 -9.48
C ARG A 234 18.92 6.80 -10.06
N VAL A 235 18.78 5.54 -9.68
CA VAL A 235 19.65 4.47 -10.17
C VAL A 235 19.14 4.03 -11.54
N LYS A 236 19.82 4.48 -12.58
CA LYS A 236 19.64 3.90 -13.92
C LYS A 236 20.43 2.60 -13.95
N LEU A 237 19.72 1.47 -14.09
CA LEU A 237 20.38 0.17 -14.25
C LEU A 237 21.10 0.11 -15.60
N ASN A 238 22.33 -0.36 -15.59
CA ASN A 238 23.08 -0.70 -16.81
C ASN A 238 22.81 -2.16 -17.15
N LEU A 239 21.63 -2.42 -17.76
CA LEU A 239 21.22 -3.76 -18.11
C LEU A 239 22.05 -4.30 -19.27
N GLN A 240 22.69 -5.45 -19.06
CA GLN A 240 23.50 -6.15 -20.05
C GLN A 240 23.34 -7.67 -19.90
N ALA A 241 23.80 -8.43 -20.88
CA ALA A 241 23.88 -9.89 -20.78
C ALA A 241 24.98 -10.25 -19.78
N VAL A 242 24.61 -10.89 -18.66
CA VAL A 242 25.50 -11.28 -17.56
C VAL A 242 25.53 -12.79 -17.44
N GLU A 243 26.71 -13.37 -17.53
CA GLU A 243 26.93 -14.78 -17.25
C GLU A 243 26.87 -15.01 -15.72
N LEU A 244 25.86 -15.76 -15.27
CA LEU A 244 25.60 -15.91 -13.83
C LEU A 244 26.65 -16.75 -13.10
N ARG A 245 27.15 -17.83 -13.74
CA ARG A 245 28.11 -18.75 -13.10
C ARG A 245 29.42 -18.05 -12.73
N PRO A 246 30.10 -17.33 -13.65
CA PRO A 246 31.34 -16.61 -13.31
C PRO A 246 31.12 -15.52 -12.26
N LEU A 247 29.97 -14.82 -12.30
CA LEU A 247 29.63 -13.80 -11.32
C LEU A 247 29.48 -14.40 -9.91
N VAL A 248 28.80 -15.55 -9.79
CA VAL A 248 28.67 -16.25 -8.50
C VAL A 248 30.03 -16.78 -8.04
N GLU A 249 30.85 -17.36 -8.92
CA GLU A 249 32.20 -17.81 -8.58
C GLU A 249 33.06 -16.68 -8.02
N LYS A 250 32.99 -15.47 -8.62
CA LYS A 250 33.65 -14.27 -8.10
C LYS A 250 33.19 -13.96 -6.68
N VAL A 251 31.85 -13.84 -6.47
CA VAL A 251 31.28 -13.50 -5.15
C VAL A 251 31.63 -14.53 -4.08
N LEU A 252 31.55 -15.82 -4.41
CA LEU A 252 31.96 -16.89 -3.48
C LEU A 252 33.45 -16.84 -3.18
N GLY A 253 34.28 -16.47 -4.15
CA GLY A 253 35.74 -16.24 -3.97
C GLY A 253 36.03 -15.09 -3.01
N ASP A 254 35.34 -13.97 -3.15
CA ASP A 254 35.49 -12.78 -2.31
C ASP A 254 35.03 -13.05 -0.85
N LEU A 255 34.02 -13.91 -0.68
CA LEU A 255 33.46 -14.28 0.63
C LEU A 255 34.10 -15.55 1.23
N LYS A 256 35.12 -16.13 0.57
CA LYS A 256 35.83 -17.31 1.09
C LYS A 256 36.51 -17.08 2.45
N PRO A 257 37.22 -15.94 2.71
CA PRO A 257 37.85 -15.73 4.00
C PRO A 257 36.88 -15.76 5.20
N PRO A 258 35.72 -15.03 5.18
CA PRO A 258 34.76 -15.17 6.26
C PRO A 258 34.10 -16.55 6.35
N ALA A 259 33.91 -17.27 5.25
CA ALA A 259 33.40 -18.64 5.24
C ALA A 259 34.41 -19.62 5.90
N ASP A 260 35.68 -19.51 5.54
CA ASP A 260 36.77 -20.36 6.11
C ASP A 260 36.92 -20.13 7.62
N ASN A 261 36.79 -18.89 8.09
CA ASN A 261 36.81 -18.57 9.53
C ASN A 261 35.72 -19.26 10.33
N LYS A 262 34.58 -19.60 9.66
CA LYS A 262 33.45 -20.32 10.28
C LYS A 262 33.37 -21.76 9.82
N SER A 263 34.31 -22.22 8.98
CA SER A 263 34.36 -23.53 8.35
C SER A 263 33.10 -23.85 7.53
N VAL A 264 32.57 -22.85 6.84
CA VAL A 264 31.37 -22.99 5.98
C VAL A 264 31.80 -23.33 4.56
N ALA A 265 31.21 -24.41 3.99
CA ALA A 265 31.42 -24.79 2.60
C ALA A 265 30.58 -23.91 1.66
N LEU A 266 31.18 -23.31 0.65
CA LEU A 266 30.50 -22.54 -0.39
C LEU A 266 30.38 -23.39 -1.65
N VAL A 267 29.13 -23.59 -2.15
CA VAL A 267 28.85 -24.46 -3.29
C VAL A 267 28.12 -23.68 -4.40
N ASN A 268 28.72 -23.65 -5.61
CA ASN A 268 28.09 -23.12 -6.80
C ASN A 268 27.46 -24.25 -7.62
N GLN A 269 26.12 -24.27 -7.72
CA GLN A 269 25.36 -25.25 -8.52
C GLN A 269 24.71 -24.61 -9.75
N LEU A 270 25.13 -23.38 -10.13
CA LEU A 270 24.59 -22.73 -11.30
C LEU A 270 25.11 -23.42 -12.59
N PRO A 271 24.21 -23.74 -13.55
CA PRO A 271 24.61 -24.04 -14.90
C PRO A 271 25.04 -22.75 -15.64
N ASP A 272 25.56 -22.90 -16.85
CA ASP A 272 25.90 -21.75 -17.70
C ASP A 272 24.62 -21.07 -18.20
N LEU A 273 24.22 -19.99 -17.52
CA LEU A 273 23.01 -19.19 -17.81
C LEU A 273 23.37 -17.72 -17.94
N ILE A 274 22.63 -17.04 -18.83
CA ILE A 274 22.74 -15.60 -19.05
C ILE A 274 21.47 -14.92 -18.58
N ALA A 275 21.61 -13.87 -17.75
CA ALA A 275 20.52 -13.01 -17.35
C ALA A 275 20.72 -11.60 -17.89
N THR A 276 19.62 -10.90 -18.15
CA THR A 276 19.65 -9.46 -18.43
C THR A 276 19.66 -8.70 -17.11
N ALA A 277 20.80 -8.17 -16.71
CA ALA A 277 20.97 -7.52 -15.41
C ALA A 277 22.08 -6.45 -15.41
N ASP A 278 22.09 -5.63 -14.38
CA ASP A 278 23.25 -4.81 -14.01
C ASP A 278 24.19 -5.67 -13.17
N ALA A 279 25.37 -5.98 -13.73
CA ALA A 279 26.35 -6.89 -13.12
C ALA A 279 26.77 -6.44 -11.71
N GLY A 280 27.03 -5.14 -11.49
CA GLY A 280 27.45 -4.63 -10.20
C GLY A 280 26.34 -4.70 -9.15
N ARG A 281 25.11 -4.42 -9.53
CA ARG A 281 23.95 -4.56 -8.65
C ARG A 281 23.62 -6.01 -8.34
N LEU A 282 23.76 -6.90 -9.32
CA LEU A 282 23.57 -8.33 -9.09
C LEU A 282 24.64 -8.92 -8.18
N GLU A 283 25.91 -8.50 -8.34
CA GLU A 283 26.99 -8.82 -7.43
C GLU A 283 26.63 -8.42 -5.99
N GLN A 284 26.08 -7.21 -5.79
CA GLN A 284 25.62 -6.73 -4.47
C GLN A 284 24.49 -7.58 -3.88
N VAL A 285 23.52 -8.03 -4.71
CA VAL A 285 22.45 -8.95 -4.30
C VAL A 285 23.04 -10.27 -3.78
N LEU A 286 23.90 -10.88 -4.59
CA LEU A 286 24.52 -12.16 -4.26
C LEU A 286 25.40 -12.04 -3.01
N ALA A 287 26.23 -11.01 -2.93
CA ALA A 287 27.08 -10.75 -1.76
C ALA A 287 26.25 -10.61 -0.46
N ASN A 288 25.15 -9.85 -0.49
CA ASN A 288 24.27 -9.70 0.66
C ASN A 288 23.61 -11.02 1.09
N LEU A 289 23.16 -11.82 0.13
CA LEU A 289 22.51 -13.12 0.43
C LEU A 289 23.51 -14.15 0.95
N VAL A 290 24.68 -14.26 0.32
CA VAL A 290 25.73 -15.21 0.71
C VAL A 290 26.37 -14.81 2.06
N ASP A 291 26.65 -13.52 2.29
CA ASP A 291 27.16 -13.02 3.57
C ASP A 291 26.17 -13.31 4.72
N ASN A 292 24.86 -13.10 4.48
CA ASN A 292 23.81 -13.47 5.43
C ASN A 292 23.80 -14.99 5.70
N ALA A 293 23.91 -15.81 4.66
CA ALA A 293 23.94 -17.27 4.79
C ALA A 293 25.19 -17.74 5.60
N ILE A 294 26.35 -17.12 5.39
CA ILE A 294 27.56 -17.39 6.18
C ILE A 294 27.37 -16.93 7.64
N LYS A 295 26.84 -15.71 7.86
CA LYS A 295 26.68 -15.14 9.20
C LYS A 295 25.69 -15.92 10.05
N TYR A 296 24.54 -16.26 9.50
CA TYR A 296 23.43 -16.88 10.23
C TYR A 296 23.38 -18.40 10.09
N GLY A 297 24.07 -18.98 9.10
CA GLY A 297 24.23 -20.42 8.93
C GLY A 297 24.97 -21.10 10.10
N ARG A 298 25.03 -22.41 10.10
CA ARG A 298 25.78 -23.20 11.10
C ARG A 298 27.27 -23.08 10.92
N THR A 299 28.02 -23.19 12.00
CA THR A 299 29.47 -23.47 11.93
C THR A 299 29.65 -24.85 11.31
N GLN A 300 30.61 -25.01 10.41
CA GLN A 300 30.82 -26.23 9.60
C GLN A 300 29.60 -26.58 8.71
N GLY A 301 28.83 -25.56 8.35
CA GLY A 301 27.64 -25.69 7.50
C GLY A 301 27.96 -25.55 6.01
N THR A 302 26.90 -25.45 5.22
CA THR A 302 27.00 -25.31 3.77
C THR A 302 26.11 -24.19 3.27
N VAL A 303 26.64 -23.33 2.39
CA VAL A 303 25.89 -22.32 1.64
C VAL A 303 25.90 -22.73 0.18
N THR A 304 24.73 -22.91 -0.40
CA THR A 304 24.56 -23.32 -1.80
C THR A 304 23.90 -22.20 -2.59
N VAL A 305 24.49 -21.85 -3.73
CA VAL A 305 23.87 -20.95 -4.72
C VAL A 305 23.49 -21.79 -5.93
N GLY A 306 22.23 -21.72 -6.36
CA GLY A 306 21.73 -22.53 -7.47
C GLY A 306 20.58 -21.87 -8.22
N VAL A 307 20.02 -22.61 -9.18
CA VAL A 307 18.86 -22.20 -9.99
C VAL A 307 17.68 -23.10 -9.67
N GLY A 308 16.55 -22.49 -9.43
CA GLY A 308 15.26 -23.15 -9.31
C GLY A 308 14.59 -23.33 -10.68
N LYS A 309 13.26 -23.23 -10.70
CA LYS A 309 12.50 -23.34 -11.94
C LYS A 309 12.70 -22.07 -12.80
N THR A 310 12.89 -22.28 -14.10
CA THR A 310 12.85 -21.21 -15.09
C THR A 310 11.48 -21.25 -15.76
N GLU A 311 10.63 -20.26 -15.48
CA GLU A 311 9.28 -20.16 -16.02
C GLU A 311 9.07 -18.74 -16.58
N ASP A 312 8.26 -18.59 -17.63
CA ASP A 312 7.85 -17.29 -18.21
C ASP A 312 9.02 -16.36 -18.61
N GLY A 313 10.15 -16.90 -19.10
CA GLY A 313 11.32 -16.11 -19.48
C GLY A 313 12.04 -15.48 -18.28
N LYS A 314 11.87 -16.02 -17.07
CA LYS A 314 12.57 -15.58 -15.85
C LYS A 314 13.38 -16.72 -15.25
N ILE A 315 14.59 -16.39 -14.84
CA ILE A 315 15.49 -17.28 -14.13
C ILE A 315 15.24 -17.09 -12.64
N GLU A 316 14.94 -18.18 -11.92
CA GLU A 316 14.86 -18.20 -10.47
C GLU A 316 16.23 -18.61 -9.90
N VAL A 317 16.89 -17.72 -9.16
CA VAL A 317 18.14 -17.99 -8.45
C VAL A 317 17.85 -18.13 -6.98
N PHE A 318 18.53 -19.07 -6.31
CA PHE A 318 18.40 -19.24 -4.87
C PHE A 318 19.76 -19.25 -4.17
N VAL A 319 19.75 -18.81 -2.90
CA VAL A 319 20.83 -18.96 -1.94
C VAL A 319 20.28 -19.67 -0.72
N GLN A 320 20.84 -20.82 -0.39
CA GLN A 320 20.38 -21.71 0.68
C GLN A 320 21.47 -21.84 1.75
N ASP A 321 21.07 -21.77 3.01
CA ASP A 321 21.86 -22.13 4.19
C ASP A 321 21.22 -23.29 4.96
N ASP A 322 22.00 -23.91 5.82
CA ASP A 322 21.60 -24.97 6.74
C ASP A 322 21.53 -24.49 8.21
N GLY A 323 21.25 -23.21 8.39
CA GLY A 323 21.22 -22.53 9.68
C GLY A 323 20.02 -22.91 10.57
N PRO A 324 19.74 -22.09 11.59
CA PRO A 324 18.63 -22.30 12.52
C PRO A 324 17.24 -22.09 11.91
N GLY A 325 17.18 -21.51 10.69
CA GLY A 325 15.92 -21.13 10.06
C GLY A 325 15.33 -19.84 10.62
N ILE A 326 14.21 -19.44 10.04
CA ILE A 326 13.49 -18.19 10.32
C ILE A 326 12.10 -18.53 10.83
N PRO A 327 11.64 -17.95 11.97
CA PRO A 327 10.30 -18.14 12.47
C PRO A 327 9.23 -17.69 11.46
N PRO A 328 8.08 -18.40 11.37
CA PRO A 328 7.03 -18.10 10.39
C PRO A 328 6.53 -16.64 10.43
N GLU A 329 6.40 -16.07 11.64
CA GLU A 329 5.98 -14.69 11.86
C GLU A 329 6.97 -13.65 11.35
N SER A 330 8.21 -14.04 11.07
CA SER A 330 9.28 -13.17 10.58
C SER A 330 9.46 -13.23 9.06
N LEU A 331 8.91 -14.24 8.37
CA LEU A 331 9.17 -14.48 6.94
C LEU A 331 8.77 -13.29 6.05
N ASP A 332 7.63 -12.69 6.30
CA ASP A 332 7.15 -11.54 5.53
C ASP A 332 7.96 -10.26 5.84
N ARG A 333 8.59 -10.22 7.01
CA ARG A 333 9.26 -9.04 7.56
C ARG A 333 10.76 -8.98 7.33
N VAL A 334 11.41 -10.09 6.97
CA VAL A 334 12.88 -10.13 6.83
C VAL A 334 13.43 -9.17 5.77
N PHE A 335 12.59 -8.72 4.83
CA PHE A 335 12.92 -7.73 3.81
C PHE A 335 12.58 -6.28 4.22
N GLU A 336 12.05 -6.06 5.44
CA GLU A 336 11.85 -4.72 6.00
C GLU A 336 13.19 -4.13 6.41
N ARG A 337 13.31 -2.79 6.35
CA ARG A 337 14.54 -2.08 6.76
C ARG A 337 14.76 -2.21 8.25
N PHE A 338 16.02 -2.46 8.67
CA PHE A 338 16.42 -2.62 10.07
C PHE A 338 15.76 -3.80 10.79
N TYR A 339 14.98 -4.62 10.08
CA TYR A 339 14.38 -5.80 10.69
C TYR A 339 15.42 -6.87 10.99
N ARG A 340 15.33 -7.47 12.16
CA ARG A 340 16.19 -8.56 12.62
C ARG A 340 15.36 -9.50 13.48
N VAL A 341 15.47 -10.79 13.23
CA VAL A 341 14.79 -11.84 14.01
C VAL A 341 15.30 -11.83 15.47
N ASP A 342 16.63 -11.71 15.66
CA ASP A 342 17.28 -11.59 16.96
C ASP A 342 18.20 -10.34 16.96
N LYS A 343 17.77 -9.31 17.68
CA LYS A 343 18.49 -8.04 17.76
C LYS A 343 19.85 -8.15 18.46
N ALA A 344 19.98 -9.03 19.47
CA ALA A 344 21.21 -9.16 20.25
C ALA A 344 22.29 -9.88 19.44
N ARG A 345 21.98 -11.07 18.93
CA ARG A 345 22.90 -11.90 18.15
C ARG A 345 23.34 -11.22 16.84
N SER A 346 22.43 -10.51 16.17
CA SER A 346 22.73 -9.81 14.92
C SER A 346 23.64 -8.60 15.12
N ARG A 347 23.64 -7.95 16.31
CA ARG A 347 24.58 -6.87 16.63
C ARG A 347 26.00 -7.36 16.78
N GLU A 348 26.19 -8.50 17.39
CA GLU A 348 27.54 -9.12 17.56
C GLU A 348 28.13 -9.52 16.21
N GLN A 349 27.31 -9.96 15.27
CA GLN A 349 27.71 -10.39 13.92
C GLN A 349 27.86 -9.23 12.92
N GLY A 350 27.65 -7.97 13.35
CA GLY A 350 27.92 -6.77 12.54
C GLY A 350 26.87 -6.48 11.45
N GLY A 351 25.70 -7.12 11.47
CA GLY A 351 24.65 -6.85 10.49
C GLY A 351 24.04 -5.45 10.64
N THR A 352 23.74 -4.77 9.53
CA THR A 352 23.06 -3.46 9.50
C THR A 352 21.52 -3.60 9.56
N GLY A 353 20.99 -4.75 9.14
CA GLY A 353 19.56 -4.96 8.93
C GLY A 353 19.02 -4.29 7.65
N LEU A 354 19.91 -3.81 6.78
CA LEU A 354 19.57 -3.17 5.52
C LEU A 354 19.81 -4.07 4.30
N GLY A 355 20.71 -5.04 4.39
CA GLY A 355 21.14 -5.87 3.26
C GLY A 355 19.98 -6.55 2.52
N LEU A 356 19.03 -7.19 3.22
CA LEU A 356 17.88 -7.84 2.58
C LEU A 356 16.88 -6.83 1.96
N SER A 357 16.75 -5.65 2.54
CA SER A 357 15.95 -4.58 1.93
C SER A 357 16.61 -4.04 0.65
N ILE A 358 17.94 -3.95 0.62
CA ILE A 358 18.71 -3.61 -0.59
C ILE A 358 18.49 -4.68 -1.67
N VAL A 359 18.58 -5.97 -1.31
CA VAL A 359 18.28 -7.09 -2.22
C VAL A 359 16.91 -6.92 -2.85
N LYS A 360 15.87 -6.68 -2.03
CA LYS A 360 14.51 -6.47 -2.49
C LYS A 360 14.40 -5.32 -3.50
N HIS A 361 14.97 -4.17 -3.19
CA HIS A 361 14.93 -3.00 -4.07
C HIS A 361 15.68 -3.22 -5.39
N ILE A 362 16.87 -3.82 -5.35
CA ILE A 362 17.63 -4.12 -6.56
C ILE A 362 16.88 -5.11 -7.46
N VAL A 363 16.38 -6.21 -6.90
CA VAL A 363 15.63 -7.23 -7.64
C VAL A 363 14.36 -6.64 -8.25
N GLN A 364 13.62 -5.83 -7.49
CA GLN A 364 12.43 -5.14 -8.01
C GLN A 364 12.76 -4.15 -9.14
N SER A 365 13.87 -3.44 -9.04
CA SER A 365 14.35 -2.55 -10.12
C SER A 365 14.69 -3.31 -11.41
N HIS A 366 15.07 -4.60 -11.31
CA HIS A 366 15.26 -5.50 -12.45
C HIS A 366 13.96 -6.15 -12.96
N GLY A 367 12.78 -5.78 -12.41
CA GLY A 367 11.49 -6.39 -12.75
C GLY A 367 11.29 -7.80 -12.18
N GLY A 368 12.13 -8.18 -11.22
CA GLY A 368 12.09 -9.46 -10.51
C GLY A 368 11.24 -9.43 -9.24
N LYS A 369 11.15 -10.61 -8.60
CA LYS A 369 10.54 -10.83 -7.28
C LYS A 369 11.56 -11.48 -6.35
N VAL A 370 11.44 -11.22 -5.04
CA VAL A 370 12.27 -11.86 -4.00
C VAL A 370 11.36 -12.42 -2.93
N TRP A 371 11.69 -13.61 -2.40
CA TRP A 371 11.00 -14.25 -1.28
C TRP A 371 11.93 -15.20 -0.55
N VAL A 372 11.47 -15.74 0.58
CA VAL A 372 12.20 -16.69 1.40
C VAL A 372 11.32 -17.89 1.75
N LYS A 373 11.92 -19.07 1.81
CA LYS A 373 11.33 -20.27 2.39
C LYS A 373 12.24 -20.74 3.51
N SER A 374 11.69 -20.99 4.69
CA SER A 374 12.48 -21.43 5.83
C SER A 374 11.63 -22.29 6.77
N GLU A 375 12.28 -23.22 7.42
CA GLU A 375 11.72 -24.03 8.50
C GLU A 375 12.71 -24.02 9.67
N LEU A 376 12.21 -23.80 10.87
CA LEU A 376 13.05 -23.79 12.07
C LEU A 376 13.86 -25.08 12.20
N GLY A 377 15.17 -24.93 12.39
CA GLY A 377 16.13 -26.04 12.50
C GLY A 377 16.61 -26.62 11.16
N LYS A 378 16.03 -26.20 10.00
CA LYS A 378 16.42 -26.75 8.68
C LYS A 378 17.09 -25.73 7.75
N GLY A 379 17.28 -24.48 8.22
CA GLY A 379 17.89 -23.41 7.44
C GLY A 379 16.89 -22.54 6.70
N ALA A 380 17.42 -21.68 5.84
CA ALA A 380 16.64 -20.77 5.00
C ALA A 380 17.10 -20.84 3.55
N THR A 381 16.17 -20.60 2.64
CA THR A 381 16.45 -20.47 1.20
C THR A 381 15.83 -19.17 0.70
N PHE A 382 16.67 -18.27 0.28
CA PHE A 382 16.27 -16.99 -0.32
C PHE A 382 16.25 -17.14 -1.83
N PHE A 383 15.16 -16.71 -2.43
CA PHE A 383 14.93 -16.80 -3.87
C PHE A 383 14.79 -15.41 -4.48
N PHE A 384 15.27 -15.24 -5.69
CA PHE A 384 14.97 -14.06 -6.50
C PHE A 384 14.87 -14.41 -7.98
N THR A 385 14.10 -13.61 -8.75
CA THR A 385 13.96 -13.82 -10.18
C THR A 385 14.61 -12.69 -10.96
N LEU A 386 15.17 -13.03 -12.12
CA LEU A 386 15.74 -12.12 -13.09
C LEU A 386 15.15 -12.40 -14.49
N PRO A 387 15.05 -11.39 -15.37
CA PRO A 387 14.76 -11.62 -16.78
C PRO A 387 15.86 -12.49 -17.41
N GLN A 388 15.46 -13.47 -18.20
CA GLN A 388 16.41 -14.29 -18.96
C GLN A 388 17.03 -13.45 -20.05
N GLY A 389 18.34 -13.50 -20.21
CA GLY A 389 19.09 -12.87 -21.30
C GLY A 389 19.11 -13.78 -22.52
N GLU A 390 19.12 -13.18 -23.69
CA GLU A 390 19.48 -13.87 -24.94
C GLU A 390 20.99 -13.95 -25.07
N LYS A 391 21.49 -15.05 -25.68
CA LYS A 391 22.92 -15.25 -25.98
C LYS A 391 23.39 -14.31 -27.06
#